data_9990c280aa036b930c763913b6e147f8
#
_entry.id   9990c280aa036b930c763913b6e147f8
#
_cell.length_a   1.000
_cell.length_b   1.000
_cell.length_c   1.000
_cell.angle_alpha   90.00
_cell.angle_beta   90.00
_cell.angle_gamma   90.00
#
_symmetry.space_group_name_H-M   'P 1'
#
loop_
_entity.id
_entity.type
_entity.pdbx_description
1 polymer ?
#
loop_
_entity_poly.entity_id
_entity_poly.type
_entity_poly.pdbx_seq_one_letter_code
_entity_poly.pdbx_strand_id
1 'polypeptide(L)'
;MEELLRKESVKDKKRCTAKQDRIYFLGMLGFAVVVYFPLIALRLTNTVDGLWTTTEYMAGTWELSNGRWFWLVTSFLRFSLQLEPINAVVCLVLVSLGVTKLHMTFKTVHGGTSYLDWLAGLCYLANTVIGCYLSFAHQSVEFGLAFYLSVLAAVCVIRSRSIAAGVAQGALLLALSLGLYQTDLACFCMVLLAWFLVLLFRGEEGIKLRYYIAKCLGSAVCGAALYWGILQIILKISGVAMANYQGGASTSPLNMLKSLPQSIVKCYAQFWDYFFGDTVRHNVLQSFGVLYALAFLVVGAALVRQLAVVLRRKNAETAFYAVAAVLVMPLASVIFLLAASQATFYIPMAGGTALFFPVCVWLLDSAQPASNTETSGKNKAGKVEKAALLLAAAGILYGSVFMSAIDQQAMYEGRKATKQ
;
A
#
# COMPACT_ATOMS: atom_id res chain seq x y z
N MET A 1 -21.85 -39.30 -12.92
CA MET A 1 -20.49 -39.27 -13.49
C MET A 1 -20.03 -37.84 -13.83
N GLU A 2 -20.81 -37.08 -14.60
CA GLU A 2 -20.46 -35.67 -14.95
C GLU A 2 -20.31 -34.73 -13.74
N GLU A 3 -21.17 -34.87 -12.72
CA GLU A 3 -21.09 -34.02 -11.53
C GLU A 3 -19.84 -34.32 -10.66
N LEU A 4 -19.40 -35.57 -10.63
CA LEU A 4 -18.15 -35.99 -10.00
C LEU A 4 -16.93 -35.41 -10.76
N LEU A 5 -16.92 -35.55 -12.07
CA LEU A 5 -15.84 -34.98 -12.92
C LEU A 5 -15.79 -33.45 -12.82
N ARG A 6 -16.94 -32.78 -12.71
CA ARG A 6 -17.02 -31.33 -12.50
C ARG A 6 -16.50 -30.94 -11.12
N LYS A 7 -16.82 -31.70 -10.08
CA LYS A 7 -16.30 -31.46 -8.70
C LYS A 7 -14.79 -31.68 -8.63
N GLU A 8 -14.26 -32.72 -9.26
CA GLU A 8 -12.82 -32.97 -9.36
C GLU A 8 -12.09 -31.87 -10.13
N SER A 9 -12.59 -31.46 -11.29
CA SER A 9 -12.02 -30.36 -12.08
C SER A 9 -11.99 -29.04 -11.28
N VAL A 10 -13.04 -28.72 -10.53
CA VAL A 10 -13.06 -27.52 -9.66
C VAL A 10 -12.07 -27.64 -8.50
N LYS A 11 -11.89 -28.84 -7.94
CA LYS A 11 -10.95 -29.12 -6.85
C LYS A 11 -9.51 -28.99 -7.33
N ASP A 12 -9.21 -29.55 -8.51
CA ASP A 12 -7.86 -29.46 -9.13
C ASP A 12 -7.50 -28.03 -9.53
N LYS A 13 -8.46 -27.27 -10.06
CA LYS A 13 -8.27 -25.86 -10.37
C LYS A 13 -7.97 -25.03 -9.11
N LYS A 14 -8.70 -25.28 -8.00
CA LYS A 14 -8.44 -24.63 -6.71
C LYS A 14 -7.06 -25.00 -6.15
N ARG A 15 -6.65 -26.27 -6.27
CA ARG A 15 -5.34 -26.75 -5.80
C ARG A 15 -4.18 -26.14 -6.61
N CYS A 16 -4.34 -26.04 -7.92
CA CYS A 16 -3.36 -25.40 -8.81
C CYS A 16 -3.22 -23.90 -8.45
N THR A 17 -4.32 -23.21 -8.24
CA THR A 17 -4.32 -21.78 -7.86
C THR A 17 -3.62 -21.57 -6.50
N ALA A 18 -3.92 -22.38 -5.50
CA ALA A 18 -3.28 -22.28 -4.19
C ALA A 18 -1.77 -22.55 -4.24
N LYS A 19 -1.32 -23.48 -5.12
CA LYS A 19 0.10 -23.72 -5.35
C LYS A 19 0.79 -22.50 -5.96
N GLN A 20 0.18 -21.85 -6.95
CA GLN A 20 0.71 -20.63 -7.57
C GLN A 20 0.81 -19.48 -6.57
N ASP A 21 -0.19 -19.28 -5.71
CA ASP A 21 -0.18 -18.24 -4.68
C ASP A 21 0.93 -18.45 -3.67
N ARG A 22 1.18 -19.73 -3.28
CA ARG A 22 2.29 -20.08 -2.39
C ARG A 22 3.65 -19.82 -3.05
N ILE A 23 3.81 -20.16 -4.33
CA ILE A 23 5.05 -19.88 -5.09
C ILE A 23 5.27 -18.38 -5.18
N TYR A 24 4.22 -17.61 -5.46
CA TYR A 24 4.30 -16.14 -5.51
C TYR A 24 4.75 -15.57 -4.16
N PHE A 25 4.11 -15.98 -3.05
CA PHE A 25 4.48 -15.54 -1.70
C PHE A 25 5.95 -15.85 -1.38
N LEU A 26 6.38 -17.10 -1.61
CA LEU A 26 7.77 -17.51 -1.34
C LEU A 26 8.77 -16.74 -2.21
N GLY A 27 8.43 -16.47 -3.48
CA GLY A 27 9.25 -15.67 -4.37
C GLY A 27 9.36 -14.21 -3.89
N MET A 28 8.24 -13.59 -3.47
CA MET A 28 8.22 -12.25 -2.91
C MET A 28 9.07 -12.15 -1.63
N LEU A 29 8.87 -13.09 -0.70
CA LEU A 29 9.63 -13.13 0.55
C LEU A 29 11.13 -13.38 0.30
N GLY A 30 11.46 -14.34 -0.58
CA GLY A 30 12.85 -14.61 -0.94
C GLY A 30 13.55 -13.41 -1.56
N PHE A 31 12.89 -12.72 -2.47
CA PHE A 31 13.41 -11.47 -3.05
C PHE A 31 13.63 -10.39 -1.98
N ALA A 32 12.63 -10.15 -1.11
CA ALA A 32 12.74 -9.15 -0.07
C ALA A 32 13.91 -9.46 0.90
N VAL A 33 14.08 -10.73 1.29
CA VAL A 33 15.21 -11.15 2.12
C VAL A 33 16.55 -10.89 1.41
N VAL A 34 16.65 -11.12 0.10
CA VAL A 34 17.88 -10.84 -0.67
C VAL A 34 18.17 -9.34 -0.72
N VAL A 35 17.16 -8.50 -1.03
CA VAL A 35 17.32 -7.04 -1.11
C VAL A 35 17.76 -6.44 0.22
N TYR A 36 17.20 -6.91 1.33
CA TYR A 36 17.46 -6.37 2.67
C TYR A 36 18.43 -7.24 3.49
N PHE A 37 19.13 -8.18 2.83
CA PHE A 37 20.08 -9.07 3.50
C PHE A 37 21.15 -8.31 4.31
N PRO A 38 21.79 -7.24 3.79
CA PRO A 38 22.78 -6.49 4.57
C PRO A 38 22.17 -5.86 5.83
N LEU A 39 20.96 -5.29 5.72
CA LEU A 39 20.25 -4.70 6.85
C LEU A 39 19.98 -5.75 7.94
N ILE A 40 19.49 -6.92 7.55
CA ILE A 40 19.13 -8.01 8.44
C ILE A 40 20.41 -8.62 9.08
N ALA A 41 21.40 -9.00 8.25
CA ALA A 41 22.60 -9.68 8.69
C ALA A 41 23.48 -8.82 9.61
N LEU A 42 23.55 -7.52 9.30
CA LEU A 42 24.33 -6.57 10.06
C LEU A 42 23.52 -5.86 11.15
N ARG A 43 22.21 -6.15 11.28
CA ARG A 43 21.29 -5.47 12.20
C ARG A 43 21.41 -3.96 12.09
N LEU A 44 21.32 -3.44 10.86
CA LEU A 44 21.38 -2.01 10.61
C LEU A 44 20.10 -1.37 11.12
N THR A 45 20.23 -0.21 11.71
CA THR A 45 19.11 0.53 12.27
C THR A 45 19.25 2.01 11.98
N ASN A 46 18.18 2.73 12.11
CA ASN A 46 18.17 4.18 12.10
C ASN A 46 18.98 4.70 13.30
N THR A 47 19.76 5.73 13.05
CA THR A 47 20.78 6.23 14.00
C THR A 47 20.21 6.80 15.29
N VAL A 48 18.99 7.32 15.29
CA VAL A 48 18.36 7.96 16.46
C VAL A 48 17.52 6.95 17.24
N ASP A 49 16.45 6.46 16.64
CA ASP A 49 15.46 5.63 17.37
C ASP A 49 15.96 4.21 17.64
N GLY A 50 16.76 3.64 16.73
CA GLY A 50 17.29 2.29 16.88
C GLY A 50 18.43 2.18 17.90
N LEU A 51 19.12 3.28 18.21
CA LEU A 51 20.19 3.28 19.24
C LEU A 51 19.63 3.42 20.65
N TRP A 52 18.44 4.00 20.81
CA TRP A 52 17.80 4.21 22.11
C TRP A 52 17.07 2.97 22.62
N THR A 53 16.68 2.08 21.72
CA THR A 53 15.98 0.84 22.06
C THR A 53 16.97 -0.32 22.01
N THR A 54 17.19 -0.96 23.13
CA THR A 54 18.14 -2.10 23.24
C THR A 54 17.43 -3.43 22.99
N THR A 55 17.31 -4.28 24.02
CA THR A 55 16.64 -5.59 23.93
C THR A 55 15.18 -5.58 24.32
N GLU A 56 14.76 -4.53 25.00
CA GLU A 56 13.38 -4.38 25.48
C GLU A 56 12.77 -3.07 24.95
N TYR A 57 11.56 -3.18 24.43
CA TYR A 57 10.75 -2.04 24.03
C TYR A 57 9.28 -2.32 24.32
N MET A 58 8.74 -1.64 25.32
CA MET A 58 7.33 -1.68 25.65
C MET A 58 6.66 -0.40 25.20
N ALA A 59 5.64 -0.53 24.35
CA ALA A 59 4.81 0.61 23.97
C ALA A 59 4.18 1.22 25.24
N GLY A 60 4.20 2.52 25.34
CA GLY A 60 3.76 3.24 26.52
C GLY A 60 2.91 4.48 26.21
N THR A 61 3.07 5.48 27.09
CA THR A 61 2.33 6.74 26.98
C THR A 61 2.65 7.52 25.72
N TRP A 62 3.87 7.39 25.16
CA TRP A 62 4.28 8.06 23.93
C TRP A 62 3.51 7.52 22.72
N GLU A 63 3.45 6.22 22.54
CA GLU A 63 2.71 5.59 21.45
C GLU A 63 1.22 5.87 21.55
N LEU A 64 0.69 5.76 22.77
CA LEU A 64 -0.71 6.02 23.04
C LEU A 64 -1.08 7.49 22.77
N SER A 65 -0.25 8.43 23.22
CA SER A 65 -0.47 9.87 22.98
C SER A 65 -0.41 10.24 21.49
N ASN A 66 0.28 9.42 20.66
CA ASN A 66 0.33 9.53 19.22
C ASN A 66 -0.77 8.71 18.51
N GLY A 67 -1.75 8.17 19.25
CA GLY A 67 -2.88 7.43 18.69
C GLY A 67 -2.58 5.97 18.32
N ARG A 68 -1.41 5.44 18.68
CA ARG A 68 -0.96 4.08 18.32
C ARG A 68 -1.36 3.06 19.41
N TRP A 69 -2.63 3.02 19.76
CA TRP A 69 -3.14 2.22 20.87
C TRP A 69 -2.98 0.71 20.69
N PHE A 70 -2.96 0.22 19.45
CA PHE A 70 -2.82 -1.21 19.21
C PHE A 70 -1.38 -1.71 19.41
N TRP A 71 -0.39 -0.81 19.46
CA TRP A 71 0.98 -1.16 19.85
C TRP A 71 1.09 -1.68 21.27
N LEU A 72 0.23 -1.22 22.18
CA LEU A 72 0.17 -1.78 23.54
C LEU A 72 -0.09 -3.28 23.51
N VAL A 73 -1.00 -3.71 22.63
CA VAL A 73 -1.33 -5.13 22.47
C VAL A 73 -0.20 -5.89 21.79
N THR A 74 0.37 -5.37 20.69
CA THR A 74 1.43 -6.07 19.94
C THR A 74 2.73 -6.15 20.73
N SER A 75 3.12 -5.13 21.47
CA SER A 75 4.29 -5.16 22.35
C SER A 75 4.10 -6.14 23.52
N PHE A 76 2.90 -6.20 24.10
CA PHE A 76 2.58 -7.21 25.11
C PHE A 76 2.68 -8.63 24.57
N LEU A 77 2.13 -8.89 23.36
CA LEU A 77 2.21 -10.20 22.70
C LEU A 77 3.64 -10.61 22.36
N ARG A 78 4.53 -9.64 22.15
CA ARG A 78 5.96 -9.88 21.95
C ARG A 78 6.76 -9.95 23.25
N PHE A 79 6.11 -9.94 24.41
CA PHE A 79 6.78 -9.87 25.71
C PHE A 79 7.74 -8.68 25.83
N SER A 80 7.42 -7.57 25.15
CA SER A 80 8.26 -6.37 25.08
C SER A 80 9.68 -6.60 24.55
N LEU A 81 9.95 -7.74 23.90
CA LEU A 81 11.28 -8.06 23.40
C LEU A 81 11.49 -7.49 22.01
N GLN A 82 12.66 -6.90 21.80
CA GLN A 82 13.17 -6.49 20.52
C GLN A 82 14.18 -7.54 20.03
N LEU A 83 13.69 -8.44 19.19
CA LEU A 83 14.46 -9.61 18.75
C LEU A 83 14.95 -9.43 17.31
N GLU A 84 15.99 -8.61 17.10
CA GLU A 84 16.62 -8.52 15.78
C GLU A 84 17.58 -9.71 15.57
N PRO A 85 17.54 -10.35 14.38
CA PRO A 85 16.82 -9.95 13.14
C PRO A 85 15.40 -10.51 13.00
N ILE A 86 14.81 -11.11 14.01
CA ILE A 86 13.49 -11.77 13.93
C ILE A 86 12.40 -10.75 13.59
N ASN A 87 12.41 -9.57 14.22
CA ASN A 87 11.43 -8.52 13.96
C ASN A 87 11.45 -8.09 12.48
N ALA A 88 12.64 -7.90 11.90
CA ALA A 88 12.80 -7.57 10.50
C ALA A 88 12.23 -8.67 9.59
N VAL A 89 12.50 -9.95 9.88
CA VAL A 89 11.98 -11.09 9.11
C VAL A 89 10.45 -11.16 9.23
N VAL A 90 9.88 -10.97 10.42
CA VAL A 90 8.42 -10.93 10.62
C VAL A 90 7.78 -9.79 9.83
N CYS A 91 8.38 -8.60 9.83
CA CYS A 91 7.95 -7.49 9.00
C CYS A 91 7.90 -7.88 7.51
N LEU A 92 8.98 -8.46 6.97
CA LEU A 92 9.04 -8.90 5.58
C LEU A 92 7.99 -9.97 5.25
N VAL A 93 7.73 -10.91 6.17
CA VAL A 93 6.67 -11.90 6.02
C VAL A 93 5.31 -11.21 5.90
N LEU A 94 4.99 -10.27 6.81
CA LEU A 94 3.72 -9.54 6.82
C LEU A 94 3.52 -8.70 5.55
N VAL A 95 4.55 -7.97 5.13
CA VAL A 95 4.49 -7.16 3.89
C VAL A 95 4.34 -8.07 2.67
N SER A 96 5.09 -9.18 2.59
CA SER A 96 4.97 -10.15 1.49
C SER A 96 3.60 -10.81 1.45
N LEU A 97 2.98 -11.09 2.60
CA LEU A 97 1.59 -11.56 2.69
C LEU A 97 0.62 -10.51 2.15
N GLY A 98 0.79 -9.23 2.51
CA GLY A 98 -0.03 -8.14 1.98
C GLY A 98 0.06 -8.03 0.46
N VAL A 99 1.28 -8.01 -0.08
CA VAL A 99 1.53 -8.00 -1.54
C VAL A 99 0.90 -9.23 -2.22
N THR A 100 1.00 -10.42 -1.60
CA THR A 100 0.37 -11.64 -2.12
C THR A 100 -1.15 -11.52 -2.13
N LYS A 101 -1.76 -10.90 -1.12
CA LYS A 101 -3.22 -10.65 -1.09
C LYS A 101 -3.66 -9.70 -2.20
N LEU A 102 -2.87 -8.67 -2.49
CA LEU A 102 -3.10 -7.78 -3.63
C LEU A 102 -3.05 -8.55 -4.95
N HIS A 103 -1.95 -9.28 -5.20
CA HIS A 103 -1.83 -10.16 -6.35
C HIS A 103 -3.03 -11.09 -6.51
N MET A 104 -3.39 -11.84 -5.45
CA MET A 104 -4.55 -12.75 -5.46
C MET A 104 -5.87 -12.02 -5.77
N THR A 105 -5.98 -10.75 -5.46
CA THR A 105 -7.19 -9.97 -5.71
C THR A 105 -7.25 -9.54 -7.17
N PHE A 106 -6.19 -8.94 -7.70
CA PHE A 106 -6.15 -8.48 -9.08
C PHE A 106 -6.10 -9.62 -10.11
N LYS A 107 -5.38 -10.71 -9.84
CA LYS A 107 -5.32 -11.86 -10.76
C LYS A 107 -6.65 -12.59 -10.96
N THR A 108 -7.63 -12.45 -10.06
CA THR A 108 -8.97 -13.04 -10.25
C THR A 108 -9.64 -12.54 -11.51
N VAL A 109 -9.19 -11.44 -12.04
CA VAL A 109 -9.73 -10.75 -13.20
C VAL A 109 -9.22 -11.34 -14.53
N HIS A 110 -7.93 -11.73 -14.59
CA HIS A 110 -7.32 -12.27 -15.81
C HIS A 110 -6.96 -13.77 -15.72
N GLY A 111 -7.23 -14.41 -14.59
CA GLY A 111 -7.24 -15.87 -14.48
C GLY A 111 -5.86 -16.55 -14.36
N GLY A 112 -4.78 -15.78 -14.21
CA GLY A 112 -3.43 -16.32 -14.07
C GLY A 112 -2.44 -15.31 -13.48
N THR A 113 -1.21 -15.75 -13.24
CA THR A 113 -0.10 -14.88 -12.80
C THR A 113 0.69 -14.45 -14.03
N SER A 114 0.82 -13.14 -14.24
CA SER A 114 1.59 -12.53 -15.32
C SER A 114 2.98 -12.08 -14.85
N TYR A 115 3.87 -11.76 -15.80
CA TYR A 115 5.14 -11.11 -15.46
C TYR A 115 4.93 -9.71 -14.84
N LEU A 116 3.87 -9.00 -15.23
CA LEU A 116 3.50 -7.72 -14.63
C LEU A 116 3.09 -7.87 -13.17
N ASP A 117 2.38 -8.95 -12.81
CA ASP A 117 2.06 -9.26 -11.42
C ASP A 117 3.32 -9.41 -10.56
N TRP A 118 4.32 -10.14 -11.08
CA TRP A 118 5.60 -10.30 -10.39
C TRP A 118 6.30 -8.95 -10.21
N LEU A 119 6.47 -8.18 -11.29
CA LEU A 119 7.14 -6.89 -11.24
C LEU A 119 6.44 -5.90 -10.31
N ALA A 120 5.11 -5.84 -10.31
CA ALA A 120 4.36 -4.97 -9.40
C ALA A 120 4.67 -5.29 -7.93
N GLY A 121 4.65 -6.57 -7.55
CA GLY A 121 4.99 -6.98 -6.18
C GLY A 121 6.44 -6.69 -5.82
N LEU A 122 7.37 -6.98 -6.71
CA LEU A 122 8.80 -6.73 -6.53
C LEU A 122 9.11 -5.23 -6.38
N CYS A 123 8.45 -4.36 -7.18
CA CYS A 123 8.59 -2.90 -7.08
C CYS A 123 8.19 -2.38 -5.69
N TYR A 124 7.11 -2.90 -5.10
CA TYR A 124 6.71 -2.50 -3.75
C TYR A 124 7.71 -2.98 -2.71
N LEU A 125 8.11 -4.26 -2.77
CA LEU A 125 9.03 -4.85 -1.81
C LEU A 125 10.44 -4.24 -1.86
N ALA A 126 10.90 -3.80 -3.03
CA ALA A 126 12.19 -3.11 -3.16
C ALA A 126 12.16 -1.64 -2.76
N ASN A 127 10.98 -1.06 -2.51
CA ASN A 127 10.85 0.36 -2.22
C ASN A 127 11.55 0.74 -0.90
N THR A 128 12.16 1.92 -0.87
CA THR A 128 12.88 2.46 0.30
C THR A 128 12.02 2.56 1.57
N VAL A 129 10.69 2.65 1.42
CA VAL A 129 9.74 2.59 2.53
C VAL A 129 9.90 1.30 3.33
N ILE A 130 10.11 0.17 2.66
CA ILE A 130 10.30 -1.12 3.35
C ILE A 130 11.64 -1.15 4.09
N GLY A 131 12.73 -0.65 3.47
CA GLY A 131 14.01 -0.48 4.14
C GLY A 131 13.89 0.41 5.37
N CYS A 132 13.11 1.49 5.26
CA CYS A 132 12.83 2.37 6.39
C CYS A 132 12.05 1.65 7.51
N TYR A 133 11.02 0.87 7.20
CA TYR A 133 10.30 0.06 8.20
C TYR A 133 11.25 -0.89 8.96
N LEU A 134 12.15 -1.54 8.25
CA LEU A 134 13.12 -2.45 8.85
C LEU A 134 14.16 -1.71 9.70
N SER A 135 14.52 -0.48 9.34
CA SER A 135 15.50 0.32 10.08
C SER A 135 15.01 0.80 11.45
N PHE A 136 13.68 0.85 11.65
CA PHE A 136 13.05 1.06 12.95
C PHE A 136 12.85 -0.27 13.67
N ALA A 137 13.93 -0.89 14.12
CA ALA A 137 13.97 -2.25 14.65
C ALA A 137 12.87 -2.57 15.68
N HIS A 138 12.60 -1.62 16.60
CA HIS A 138 11.57 -1.76 17.64
C HIS A 138 10.12 -1.63 17.12
N GLN A 139 9.93 -1.13 15.89
CA GLN A 139 8.63 -0.81 15.29
C GLN A 139 8.36 -1.60 14.00
N SER A 140 9.34 -2.35 13.51
CA SER A 140 9.27 -2.98 12.18
C SER A 140 8.08 -3.94 12.05
N VAL A 141 7.79 -4.70 13.10
CA VAL A 141 6.63 -5.63 13.12
C VAL A 141 5.32 -4.87 13.02
N GLU A 142 5.19 -3.76 13.74
CA GLU A 142 4.00 -2.92 13.74
C GLU A 142 3.74 -2.28 12.38
N PHE A 143 4.77 -1.80 11.69
CA PHE A 143 4.64 -1.29 10.32
C PHE A 143 4.20 -2.39 9.34
N GLY A 144 4.85 -3.56 9.39
CA GLY A 144 4.45 -4.69 8.55
C GLY A 144 3.03 -5.15 8.82
N LEU A 145 2.61 -5.21 10.09
CA LEU A 145 1.26 -5.61 10.48
C LEU A 145 0.22 -4.56 10.09
N ALA A 146 0.51 -3.26 10.25
CA ALA A 146 -0.38 -2.18 9.85
C ALA A 146 -0.65 -2.22 8.34
N PHE A 147 0.39 -2.36 7.53
CA PHE A 147 0.26 -2.54 6.08
C PHE A 147 -0.58 -3.78 5.74
N TYR A 148 -0.28 -4.94 6.34
CA TYR A 148 -1.01 -6.17 6.08
C TYR A 148 -2.50 -6.05 6.41
N LEU A 149 -2.83 -5.47 7.58
CA LEU A 149 -4.22 -5.27 8.01
C LEU A 149 -4.96 -4.28 7.11
N SER A 150 -4.29 -3.20 6.68
CA SER A 150 -4.83 -2.21 5.73
C SER A 150 -5.21 -2.86 4.39
N VAL A 151 -4.28 -3.65 3.82
CA VAL A 151 -4.53 -4.41 2.59
C VAL A 151 -5.66 -5.43 2.79
N LEU A 152 -5.63 -6.16 3.90
CA LEU A 152 -6.66 -7.17 4.20
C LEU A 152 -8.04 -6.53 4.36
N ALA A 153 -8.12 -5.35 5.00
CA ALA A 153 -9.35 -4.57 5.09
C ALA A 153 -9.91 -4.25 3.70
N ALA A 154 -9.08 -3.71 2.80
CA ALA A 154 -9.49 -3.42 1.43
C ALA A 154 -9.94 -4.68 0.67
N VAL A 155 -9.21 -5.79 0.80
CA VAL A 155 -9.56 -7.07 0.17
C VAL A 155 -10.90 -7.60 0.70
N CYS A 156 -11.19 -7.48 1.99
CA CYS A 156 -12.47 -7.87 2.57
C CYS A 156 -13.64 -7.03 2.00
N VAL A 157 -13.44 -5.71 1.86
CA VAL A 157 -14.43 -4.82 1.20
C VAL A 157 -14.67 -5.24 -0.24
N ILE A 158 -13.61 -5.51 -1.01
CA ILE A 158 -13.70 -5.91 -2.43
C ILE A 158 -14.46 -7.23 -2.58
N ARG A 159 -14.11 -8.24 -1.78
CA ARG A 159 -14.62 -9.61 -1.92
C ARG A 159 -15.98 -9.84 -1.27
N SER A 160 -16.39 -8.99 -0.36
CA SER A 160 -17.68 -9.14 0.33
C SER A 160 -18.86 -9.03 -0.62
N ARG A 161 -19.82 -9.95 -0.47
CA ARG A 161 -21.06 -9.96 -1.25
C ARG A 161 -22.12 -9.00 -0.69
N SER A 162 -22.08 -8.68 0.61
CA SER A 162 -23.01 -7.74 1.23
C SER A 162 -22.33 -6.45 1.67
N ILE A 163 -23.08 -5.35 1.70
CA ILE A 163 -22.58 -4.05 2.19
C ILE A 163 -22.21 -4.18 3.66
N ALA A 164 -23.13 -4.73 4.49
CA ALA A 164 -22.92 -4.83 5.93
C ALA A 164 -21.68 -5.64 6.30
N ALA A 165 -21.49 -6.83 5.69
CA ALA A 165 -20.30 -7.64 5.95
C ALA A 165 -19.01 -6.96 5.47
N GLY A 166 -19.05 -6.30 4.29
CA GLY A 166 -17.91 -5.55 3.77
C GLY A 166 -17.54 -4.38 4.66
N VAL A 167 -18.52 -3.62 5.12
CA VAL A 167 -18.31 -2.50 6.04
C VAL A 167 -17.80 -2.99 7.39
N ALA A 168 -18.41 -4.00 7.99
CA ALA A 168 -18.00 -4.49 9.31
C ALA A 168 -16.58 -5.06 9.32
N GLN A 169 -16.24 -5.93 8.36
CA GLN A 169 -14.90 -6.52 8.26
C GLN A 169 -13.85 -5.47 7.89
N GLY A 170 -14.16 -4.63 6.89
CA GLY A 170 -13.27 -3.55 6.46
C GLY A 170 -13.01 -2.54 7.57
N ALA A 171 -14.05 -2.10 8.28
CA ALA A 171 -13.93 -1.14 9.38
C ALA A 171 -13.12 -1.70 10.56
N LEU A 172 -13.36 -2.94 10.96
CA LEU A 172 -12.62 -3.56 12.06
C LEU A 172 -11.12 -3.67 11.75
N LEU A 173 -10.79 -4.23 10.58
CA LEU A 173 -9.39 -4.41 10.17
C LEU A 173 -8.69 -3.06 9.94
N LEU A 174 -9.39 -2.08 9.38
CA LEU A 174 -8.86 -0.73 9.21
C LEU A 174 -8.62 -0.06 10.57
N ALA A 175 -9.54 -0.17 11.53
CA ALA A 175 -9.35 0.41 12.86
C ALA A 175 -8.12 -0.17 13.58
N LEU A 176 -7.88 -1.48 13.47
CA LEU A 176 -6.67 -2.12 13.99
C LEU A 176 -5.40 -1.61 13.26
N SER A 177 -5.44 -1.49 11.94
CA SER A 177 -4.34 -0.92 11.15
C SER A 177 -4.00 0.50 11.59
N LEU A 178 -5.01 1.38 11.71
CA LEU A 178 -4.85 2.76 12.17
C LEU A 178 -4.36 2.84 13.62
N GLY A 179 -4.74 1.90 14.45
CA GLY A 179 -4.24 1.77 15.83
C GLY A 179 -2.76 1.37 15.92
N LEU A 180 -2.18 0.90 14.82
CA LEU A 180 -0.74 0.67 14.65
C LEU A 180 -0.08 1.86 13.94
N TYR A 181 -0.56 2.21 12.75
CA TYR A 181 0.04 3.27 11.96
C TYR A 181 -0.99 3.97 11.06
N GLN A 182 -1.33 5.20 11.38
CA GLN A 182 -2.44 5.94 10.77
C GLN A 182 -2.24 6.21 9.27
N THR A 183 -0.99 6.27 8.80
CA THR A 183 -0.69 6.57 7.39
C THR A 183 -1.10 5.45 6.44
N ASP A 184 -1.30 4.23 6.96
CA ASP A 184 -1.76 3.09 6.15
C ASP A 184 -3.24 3.19 5.71
N LEU A 185 -3.98 4.21 6.17
CA LEU A 185 -5.21 4.64 5.50
C LEU A 185 -4.99 4.87 4.01
N ALA A 186 -3.82 5.40 3.63
CA ALA A 186 -3.47 5.61 2.24
C ALA A 186 -3.37 4.29 1.45
N CYS A 187 -2.78 3.25 2.03
CA CYS A 187 -2.71 1.92 1.41
C CYS A 187 -4.11 1.34 1.18
N PHE A 188 -4.99 1.43 2.18
CA PHE A 188 -6.39 1.02 2.07
C PHE A 188 -7.12 1.74 0.94
N CYS A 189 -7.04 3.08 0.90
CA CYS A 189 -7.70 3.90 -0.12
C CYS A 189 -7.15 3.63 -1.52
N MET A 190 -5.83 3.49 -1.67
CA MET A 190 -5.20 3.19 -2.97
C MET A 190 -5.68 1.87 -3.55
N VAL A 191 -5.77 0.81 -2.75
CA VAL A 191 -6.24 -0.51 -3.20
C VAL A 191 -7.72 -0.45 -3.60
N LEU A 192 -8.58 0.20 -2.81
CA LEU A 192 -9.99 0.34 -3.14
C LEU A 192 -10.21 1.17 -4.40
N LEU A 193 -9.49 2.26 -4.56
CA LEU A 193 -9.60 3.15 -5.72
C LEU A 193 -9.13 2.45 -7.01
N ALA A 194 -8.04 1.70 -6.92
CA ALA A 194 -7.56 0.91 -8.06
C ALA A 194 -8.57 -0.16 -8.48
N TRP A 195 -9.15 -0.88 -7.51
CA TRP A 195 -10.19 -1.86 -7.82
C TRP A 195 -11.44 -1.20 -8.41
N PHE A 196 -11.81 -0.01 -7.94
CA PHE A 196 -12.89 0.77 -8.53
C PHE A 196 -12.63 1.07 -10.01
N LEU A 197 -11.40 1.49 -10.34
CA LEU A 197 -10.99 1.71 -11.74
C LEU A 197 -11.02 0.40 -12.55
N VAL A 198 -10.64 -0.75 -11.97
CA VAL A 198 -10.81 -2.05 -12.66
C VAL A 198 -12.26 -2.29 -13.04
N LEU A 199 -13.20 -2.05 -12.11
CA LEU A 199 -14.64 -2.22 -12.39
C LEU A 199 -15.10 -1.30 -13.52
N LEU A 200 -14.72 -0.01 -13.47
CA LEU A 200 -15.08 0.98 -14.51
C LEU A 200 -14.50 0.63 -15.87
N PHE A 201 -13.22 0.25 -15.94
CA PHE A 201 -12.55 -0.09 -17.19
C PHE A 201 -13.12 -1.38 -17.81
N ARG A 202 -13.59 -2.32 -16.98
CA ARG A 202 -14.29 -3.53 -17.42
C ARG A 202 -15.75 -3.32 -17.83
N GLY A 203 -16.30 -2.14 -17.62
CA GLY A 203 -17.66 -1.79 -18.01
C GLY A 203 -18.73 -2.14 -17.01
N GLU A 204 -18.38 -2.28 -15.74
CA GLU A 204 -19.38 -2.34 -14.70
C GLU A 204 -20.05 -0.97 -14.55
N GLU A 205 -21.38 -0.96 -14.36
CA GLU A 205 -22.19 0.26 -14.36
C GLU A 205 -23.31 0.21 -13.30
N GLY A 206 -23.89 1.38 -13.04
CA GLY A 206 -25.12 1.52 -12.27
C GLY A 206 -25.02 1.01 -10.85
N ILE A 207 -25.98 0.13 -10.47
CA ILE A 207 -26.17 -0.30 -9.08
C ILE A 207 -24.92 -0.97 -8.46
N LYS A 208 -24.13 -1.71 -9.24
CA LYS A 208 -22.93 -2.40 -8.76
C LYS A 208 -21.86 -1.40 -8.31
N LEU A 209 -21.64 -0.32 -9.06
CA LEU A 209 -20.70 0.74 -8.69
C LEU A 209 -21.15 1.47 -7.43
N ARG A 210 -22.43 1.81 -7.32
CA ARG A 210 -22.99 2.47 -6.13
C ARG A 210 -22.86 1.58 -4.89
N TYR A 211 -23.14 0.29 -4.99
CA TYR A 211 -22.91 -0.67 -3.92
C TYR A 211 -21.42 -0.74 -3.50
N TYR A 212 -20.53 -0.71 -4.47
CA TYR A 212 -19.10 -0.71 -4.20
C TYR A 212 -18.66 0.56 -3.47
N ILE A 213 -19.07 1.74 -3.97
CA ILE A 213 -18.81 3.04 -3.33
C ILE A 213 -19.35 3.06 -1.89
N ALA A 214 -20.57 2.59 -1.67
CA ALA A 214 -21.17 2.52 -0.33
C ALA A 214 -20.34 1.65 0.63
N LYS A 215 -19.85 0.50 0.18
CA LYS A 215 -18.94 -0.34 0.98
C LYS A 215 -17.62 0.36 1.30
N CYS A 216 -17.00 1.01 0.31
CA CYS A 216 -15.73 1.71 0.48
C CYS A 216 -15.86 2.86 1.48
N LEU A 217 -16.84 3.75 1.28
CA LEU A 217 -17.08 4.90 2.15
C LEU A 217 -17.52 4.44 3.55
N GLY A 218 -18.44 3.48 3.63
CA GLY A 218 -18.89 2.94 4.89
C GLY A 218 -17.74 2.32 5.71
N SER A 219 -16.87 1.54 5.06
CA SER A 219 -15.70 0.94 5.73
C SER A 219 -14.69 1.99 6.19
N ALA A 220 -14.42 3.01 5.38
CA ALA A 220 -13.50 4.09 5.72
C ALA A 220 -14.02 4.90 6.92
N VAL A 221 -15.29 5.34 6.84
CA VAL A 221 -15.91 6.17 7.89
C VAL A 221 -16.09 5.37 9.19
N CYS A 222 -16.66 4.16 9.12
CA CYS A 222 -16.84 3.32 10.31
C CYS A 222 -15.50 2.89 10.90
N GLY A 223 -14.48 2.60 10.08
CA GLY A 223 -13.15 2.22 10.53
C GLY A 223 -12.45 3.37 11.24
N ALA A 224 -12.50 4.58 10.68
CA ALA A 224 -11.96 5.79 11.33
C ALA A 224 -12.71 6.13 12.63
N ALA A 225 -14.04 6.01 12.63
CA ALA A 225 -14.85 6.26 13.82
C ALA A 225 -14.56 5.23 14.93
N LEU A 226 -14.43 3.95 14.57
CA LEU A 226 -14.07 2.88 15.51
C LEU A 226 -12.66 3.08 16.09
N TYR A 227 -11.68 3.37 15.23
CA TYR A 227 -10.32 3.73 15.65
C TYR A 227 -10.34 4.88 16.67
N TRP A 228 -11.01 5.97 16.30
CA TRP A 228 -11.07 7.17 17.15
C TRP A 228 -11.81 6.91 18.46
N GLY A 229 -12.94 6.19 18.43
CA GLY A 229 -13.71 5.83 19.61
C GLY A 229 -12.90 4.98 20.60
N ILE A 230 -12.21 3.95 20.11
CA ILE A 230 -11.31 3.11 20.95
C ILE A 230 -10.19 3.97 21.54
N LEU A 231 -9.55 4.82 20.74
CA LEU A 231 -8.49 5.71 21.18
C LEU A 231 -8.97 6.62 22.33
N GLN A 232 -10.11 7.28 22.18
CA GLN A 232 -10.66 8.18 23.22
C GLN A 232 -10.97 7.44 24.53
N ILE A 233 -11.51 6.21 24.45
CA ILE A 233 -11.76 5.38 25.62
C ILE A 233 -10.45 5.04 26.34
N ILE A 234 -9.43 4.61 25.60
CA ILE A 234 -8.14 4.23 26.20
C ILE A 234 -7.43 5.46 26.79
N LEU A 235 -7.40 6.59 26.08
CA LEU A 235 -6.83 7.84 26.60
C LEU A 235 -7.49 8.27 27.90
N LYS A 236 -8.83 8.20 27.97
CA LYS A 236 -9.59 8.55 29.17
C LYS A 236 -9.28 7.60 30.35
N ILE A 237 -9.19 6.31 30.11
CA ILE A 237 -8.89 5.31 31.15
C ILE A 237 -7.45 5.45 31.63
N SER A 238 -6.51 5.69 30.73
CA SER A 238 -5.07 5.81 31.07
C SER A 238 -4.67 7.18 31.60
N GLY A 239 -5.54 8.19 31.51
CA GLY A 239 -5.22 9.58 31.90
C GLY A 239 -4.19 10.25 30.98
N VAL A 240 -3.94 9.70 29.79
CA VAL A 240 -2.96 10.23 28.82
C VAL A 240 -3.63 11.22 27.88
N ALA A 241 -3.02 12.40 27.72
CA ALA A 241 -3.46 13.39 26.74
C ALA A 241 -2.86 13.11 25.34
N MET A 242 -3.56 13.52 24.29
CA MET A 242 -3.02 13.48 22.92
C MET A 242 -1.79 14.39 22.82
N ALA A 243 -0.71 13.88 22.26
CA ALA A 243 0.48 14.65 21.94
C ALA A 243 0.22 15.60 20.75
N ASN A 244 0.82 16.79 20.79
CA ASN A 244 0.82 17.70 19.62
C ASN A 244 1.91 17.31 18.61
N TYR A 245 2.20 16.03 18.53
CA TYR A 245 3.12 15.49 17.52
C TYR A 245 2.43 15.43 16.16
N GLN A 246 3.09 15.97 15.14
CA GLN A 246 2.55 16.01 13.76
C GLN A 246 1.15 16.69 13.64
N GLY A 247 0.84 17.59 14.57
CA GLY A 247 -0.46 18.27 14.60
C GLY A 247 -1.60 17.45 15.20
N GLY A 248 -1.31 16.32 15.87
CA GLY A 248 -2.33 15.41 16.40
C GLY A 248 -3.33 16.05 17.37
N ALA A 249 -2.87 16.91 18.29
CA ALA A 249 -3.74 17.59 19.24
C ALA A 249 -4.64 18.67 18.61
N SER A 250 -4.29 19.19 17.44
CA SER A 250 -5.07 20.21 16.71
C SER A 250 -6.14 19.62 15.78
N THR A 251 -6.24 18.29 15.70
CA THR A 251 -7.11 17.57 14.79
C THR A 251 -8.56 17.58 15.30
N SER A 252 -9.29 18.66 15.09
CA SER A 252 -10.73 18.70 15.28
C SER A 252 -11.43 18.62 13.92
N PRO A 253 -12.65 18.02 13.82
CA PRO A 253 -13.40 17.95 12.56
C PRO A 253 -13.61 19.31 11.90
N LEU A 254 -13.82 20.35 12.71
CA LEU A 254 -14.02 21.72 12.21
C LEU A 254 -12.72 22.31 11.64
N ASN A 255 -11.57 22.07 12.29
CA ASN A 255 -10.27 22.52 11.81
C ASN A 255 -9.88 21.79 10.53
N MET A 256 -10.14 20.47 10.46
CA MET A 256 -9.95 19.69 9.24
C MET A 256 -10.75 20.26 8.08
N LEU A 257 -12.03 20.58 8.29
CA LEU A 257 -12.87 21.15 7.25
C LEU A 257 -12.36 22.53 6.77
N LYS A 258 -11.93 23.39 7.70
CA LYS A 258 -11.36 24.71 7.37
C LYS A 258 -10.05 24.61 6.60
N SER A 259 -9.19 23.65 6.93
CA SER A 259 -7.88 23.45 6.27
C SER A 259 -7.97 22.58 5.01
N LEU A 260 -9.14 22.01 4.69
CA LEU A 260 -9.32 21.04 3.61
C LEU A 260 -8.76 21.53 2.25
N PRO A 261 -9.00 22.76 1.76
CA PRO A 261 -8.44 23.21 0.49
C PRO A 261 -6.91 23.20 0.48
N GLN A 262 -6.28 23.67 1.56
CA GLN A 262 -4.82 23.68 1.70
C GLN A 262 -4.26 22.27 1.82
N SER A 263 -4.95 21.39 2.55
CA SER A 263 -4.57 19.99 2.71
C SER A 263 -4.62 19.23 1.38
N ILE A 264 -5.60 19.50 0.52
CA ILE A 264 -5.68 18.92 -0.82
C ILE A 264 -4.46 19.34 -1.65
N VAL A 265 -4.14 20.64 -1.69
CA VAL A 265 -2.95 21.13 -2.41
C VAL A 265 -1.69 20.48 -1.88
N LYS A 266 -1.56 20.37 -0.54
CA LYS A 266 -0.43 19.70 0.10
C LYS A 266 -0.33 18.22 -0.30
N CYS A 267 -1.44 17.50 -0.39
CA CYS A 267 -1.45 16.10 -0.84
C CYS A 267 -0.86 15.96 -2.24
N TYR A 268 -1.28 16.79 -3.20
CA TYR A 268 -0.74 16.75 -4.56
C TYR A 268 0.74 17.16 -4.59
N ALA A 269 1.11 18.21 -3.88
CA ALA A 269 2.51 18.64 -3.77
C ALA A 269 3.38 17.51 -3.20
N GLN A 270 2.94 16.87 -2.11
CA GLN A 270 3.68 15.80 -1.46
C GLN A 270 3.78 14.53 -2.32
N PHE A 271 2.74 14.23 -3.09
CA PHE A 271 2.80 13.13 -4.06
C PHE A 271 3.90 13.35 -5.09
N TRP A 272 3.97 14.53 -5.69
CA TRP A 272 5.00 14.87 -6.68
C TRP A 272 6.39 14.98 -6.05
N ASP A 273 6.49 15.56 -4.85
CA ASP A 273 7.74 15.67 -4.10
C ASP A 273 8.35 14.30 -3.80
N TYR A 274 7.54 13.28 -3.50
CA TYR A 274 8.01 11.92 -3.29
C TYR A 274 8.76 11.34 -4.51
N PHE A 275 8.32 11.63 -5.73
CA PHE A 275 8.93 11.09 -6.94
C PHE A 275 10.02 11.98 -7.54
N PHE A 276 9.93 13.29 -7.35
CA PHE A 276 10.77 14.27 -8.05
C PHE A 276 11.43 15.31 -7.14
N GLY A 277 11.00 15.44 -5.89
CA GLY A 277 11.51 16.43 -4.96
C GLY A 277 12.74 15.96 -4.19
N ASP A 278 13.40 16.93 -3.54
CA ASP A 278 14.61 16.70 -2.75
C ASP A 278 14.30 16.38 -1.28
N THR A 279 13.07 16.62 -0.80
CA THR A 279 12.69 16.53 0.62
C THR A 279 12.80 15.11 1.17
N VAL A 280 12.61 14.09 0.32
CA VAL A 280 12.65 12.66 0.67
C VAL A 280 13.87 11.98 0.05
N ARG A 281 14.64 12.69 -0.75
CA ARG A 281 15.74 12.14 -1.54
C ARG A 281 16.99 12.99 -1.41
N HIS A 282 18.15 12.34 -1.31
CA HIS A 282 19.45 12.99 -1.47
C HIS A 282 19.78 13.21 -2.95
N ASN A 283 20.62 14.21 -3.26
CA ASN A 283 21.01 14.61 -4.61
C ASN A 283 21.47 13.47 -5.55
N VAL A 284 21.99 12.37 -4.99
CA VAL A 284 22.39 11.18 -5.75
C VAL A 284 21.21 10.51 -6.46
N LEU A 285 19.98 10.78 -6.03
CA LEU A 285 18.76 10.12 -6.48
C LEU A 285 18.03 10.87 -7.60
N GLN A 286 18.46 12.06 -7.97
CA GLN A 286 17.87 12.85 -9.08
C GLN A 286 17.91 12.09 -10.40
N SER A 287 18.96 11.28 -10.63
CA SER A 287 19.08 10.43 -11.83
C SER A 287 17.90 9.48 -11.99
N PHE A 288 17.30 9.02 -10.88
CA PHE A 288 16.14 8.15 -10.92
C PHE A 288 14.83 8.88 -11.19
N GLY A 289 14.79 10.20 -11.08
CA GLY A 289 13.65 11.01 -11.52
C GLY A 289 13.29 10.76 -12.99
N VAL A 290 14.29 10.49 -13.85
CA VAL A 290 14.05 10.12 -15.25
C VAL A 290 13.28 8.80 -15.38
N LEU A 291 13.62 7.78 -14.58
CA LEU A 291 12.92 6.50 -14.60
C LEU A 291 11.45 6.67 -14.14
N TYR A 292 11.22 7.47 -13.10
CA TYR A 292 9.87 7.80 -12.68
C TYR A 292 9.11 8.60 -13.73
N ALA A 293 9.73 9.59 -14.38
CA ALA A 293 9.11 10.36 -15.45
C ALA A 293 8.67 9.45 -16.62
N LEU A 294 9.55 8.55 -17.05
CA LEU A 294 9.22 7.55 -18.07
C LEU A 294 8.08 6.62 -17.63
N ALA A 295 8.11 6.16 -16.38
CA ALA A 295 7.03 5.33 -15.86
C ALA A 295 5.69 6.09 -15.79
N PHE A 296 5.68 7.36 -15.38
CA PHE A 296 4.49 8.23 -15.41
C PHE A 296 3.96 8.42 -16.82
N LEU A 297 4.84 8.62 -17.82
CA LEU A 297 4.43 8.73 -19.22
C LEU A 297 3.76 7.44 -19.71
N VAL A 298 4.36 6.28 -19.45
CA VAL A 298 3.82 4.98 -19.87
C VAL A 298 2.49 4.68 -19.17
N VAL A 299 2.45 4.79 -17.85
CA VAL A 299 1.24 4.53 -17.05
C VAL A 299 0.16 5.55 -17.38
N GLY A 300 0.52 6.84 -17.51
CA GLY A 300 -0.41 7.91 -17.90
C GLY A 300 -1.03 7.67 -19.28
N ALA A 301 -0.21 7.33 -20.27
CA ALA A 301 -0.71 7.00 -21.62
C ALA A 301 -1.67 5.80 -21.60
N ALA A 302 -1.34 4.76 -20.83
CA ALA A 302 -2.21 3.58 -20.69
C ALA A 302 -3.53 3.94 -19.97
N LEU A 303 -3.49 4.75 -18.90
CA LEU A 303 -4.69 5.24 -18.20
C LEU A 303 -5.55 6.12 -19.11
N VAL A 304 -4.95 7.06 -19.86
CA VAL A 304 -5.67 7.91 -20.82
C VAL A 304 -6.35 7.05 -21.89
N ARG A 305 -5.68 6.02 -22.39
CA ARG A 305 -6.29 5.08 -23.32
C ARG A 305 -7.50 4.36 -22.72
N GLN A 306 -7.41 3.87 -21.49
CA GLN A 306 -8.52 3.22 -20.81
C GLN A 306 -9.68 4.20 -20.56
N LEU A 307 -9.37 5.44 -20.15
CA LEU A 307 -10.37 6.52 -19.99
C LEU A 307 -11.07 6.80 -21.32
N ALA A 308 -10.32 6.90 -22.44
CA ALA A 308 -10.91 7.11 -23.76
C ALA A 308 -11.89 5.99 -24.15
N VAL A 309 -11.60 4.72 -23.75
CA VAL A 309 -12.53 3.61 -23.96
C VAL A 309 -13.82 3.80 -23.13
N VAL A 310 -13.69 4.21 -21.86
CA VAL A 310 -14.85 4.47 -20.98
C VAL A 310 -15.69 5.63 -21.53
N LEU A 311 -15.06 6.75 -21.93
CA LEU A 311 -15.74 7.92 -22.48
C LEU A 311 -16.54 7.61 -23.75
N ARG A 312 -16.05 6.70 -24.59
CA ARG A 312 -16.75 6.24 -25.83
C ARG A 312 -18.03 5.46 -25.54
N ARG A 313 -18.22 4.92 -24.33
CA ARG A 313 -19.45 4.20 -23.94
C ARG A 313 -20.67 5.13 -23.76
N LYS A 314 -20.48 6.46 -23.82
CA LYS A 314 -21.52 7.50 -23.72
C LYS A 314 -22.34 7.44 -22.41
N ASN A 315 -21.81 6.86 -21.34
CA ASN A 315 -22.40 6.87 -20.01
C ASN A 315 -21.70 7.96 -19.18
N ALA A 316 -22.38 9.09 -18.98
CA ALA A 316 -21.81 10.26 -18.31
C ALA A 316 -21.45 9.98 -16.84
N GLU A 317 -22.25 9.16 -16.12
CA GLU A 317 -21.99 8.79 -14.72
C GLU A 317 -20.68 7.99 -14.61
N THR A 318 -20.54 6.96 -15.44
CA THR A 318 -19.34 6.10 -15.48
C THR A 318 -18.11 6.89 -15.91
N ALA A 319 -18.24 7.78 -16.89
CA ALA A 319 -17.19 8.67 -17.35
C ALA A 319 -16.71 9.61 -16.26
N PHE A 320 -17.64 10.26 -15.55
CA PHE A 320 -17.33 11.12 -14.40
C PHE A 320 -16.57 10.37 -13.31
N TYR A 321 -17.06 9.19 -12.92
CA TYR A 321 -16.39 8.37 -11.91
C TYR A 321 -14.98 7.95 -12.32
N ALA A 322 -14.77 7.59 -13.59
CA ALA A 322 -13.46 7.16 -14.07
C ALA A 322 -12.43 8.32 -14.06
N VAL A 323 -12.83 9.49 -14.54
CA VAL A 323 -11.96 10.69 -14.52
C VAL A 323 -11.68 11.12 -13.08
N ALA A 324 -12.72 11.21 -12.25
CA ALA A 324 -12.58 11.59 -10.85
C ALA A 324 -11.67 10.61 -10.08
N ALA A 325 -11.83 9.30 -10.30
CA ALA A 325 -11.01 8.29 -9.64
C ALA A 325 -9.53 8.40 -10.02
N VAL A 326 -9.20 8.62 -11.30
CA VAL A 326 -7.81 8.82 -11.74
C VAL A 326 -7.22 10.09 -11.12
N LEU A 327 -7.97 11.19 -11.11
CA LEU A 327 -7.51 12.45 -10.52
C LEU A 327 -7.30 12.33 -9.00
N VAL A 328 -8.12 11.56 -8.30
CA VAL A 328 -8.02 11.39 -6.83
C VAL A 328 -6.90 10.42 -6.43
N MET A 329 -6.31 9.62 -7.33
CA MET A 329 -5.23 8.67 -6.97
C MET A 329 -4.04 9.32 -6.23
N PRO A 330 -3.48 10.46 -6.68
CA PRO A 330 -2.40 11.13 -5.95
C PRO A 330 -2.81 11.53 -4.52
N LEU A 331 -4.03 12.06 -4.36
CA LEU A 331 -4.57 12.44 -3.06
C LEU A 331 -4.78 11.19 -2.16
N ALA A 332 -5.33 10.11 -2.70
CA ALA A 332 -5.54 8.87 -1.96
C ALA A 332 -4.24 8.27 -1.42
N SER A 333 -3.13 8.44 -2.15
CA SER A 333 -1.82 7.91 -1.77
C SER A 333 -1.21 8.55 -0.52
N VAL A 334 -1.71 9.73 -0.11
CA VAL A 334 -1.27 10.49 1.07
C VAL A 334 -2.47 11.06 1.85
N ILE A 335 -3.62 10.40 1.79
CA ILE A 335 -4.91 10.89 2.28
C ILE A 335 -4.91 11.27 3.78
N PHE A 336 -4.03 10.67 4.58
CA PHE A 336 -3.90 11.01 6.01
C PHE A 336 -3.51 12.48 6.24
N LEU A 337 -2.89 13.16 5.26
CA LEU A 337 -2.56 14.58 5.32
C LEU A 337 -3.82 15.47 5.33
N LEU A 338 -4.97 14.96 4.92
CA LEU A 338 -6.25 15.69 5.09
C LEU A 338 -6.61 15.86 6.55
N ALA A 339 -6.26 14.88 7.40
CA ALA A 339 -6.47 14.93 8.83
C ALA A 339 -5.31 15.62 9.57
N ALA A 340 -4.07 15.51 9.07
CA ALA A 340 -2.86 15.99 9.69
C ALA A 340 -2.12 16.97 8.76
N SER A 341 -2.77 18.09 8.41
CA SER A 341 -2.25 19.08 7.44
C SER A 341 -0.92 19.71 7.85
N GLN A 342 -0.61 19.75 9.14
CA GLN A 342 0.65 20.26 9.70
C GLN A 342 1.77 19.20 9.75
N ALA A 343 1.46 17.93 9.46
CA ALA A 343 2.45 16.86 9.55
C ALA A 343 3.62 17.10 8.57
N THR A 344 4.84 16.89 9.07
CA THR A 344 6.01 16.73 8.22
C THR A 344 5.99 15.33 7.63
N PHE A 345 6.18 15.23 6.33
CA PHE A 345 6.16 13.94 5.65
C PHE A 345 7.52 13.26 5.74
N TYR A 346 7.53 12.02 6.21
CA TYR A 346 8.72 11.17 6.31
C TYR A 346 8.55 9.89 5.48
N ILE A 347 9.67 9.25 5.13
CA ILE A 347 9.68 8.03 4.30
C ILE A 347 8.73 6.94 4.82
N PRO A 348 8.66 6.59 6.12
CA PRO A 348 7.74 5.56 6.59
C PRO A 348 6.26 5.91 6.38
N MET A 349 5.93 7.18 6.17
CA MET A 349 4.56 7.61 5.84
C MET A 349 4.18 7.38 4.37
N ALA A 350 5.15 7.06 3.52
CA ALA A 350 4.95 6.97 2.07
C ALA A 350 4.41 5.61 1.58
N GLY A 351 3.93 4.73 2.45
CA GLY A 351 3.44 3.41 2.08
C GLY A 351 2.40 3.42 0.96
N GLY A 352 1.42 4.34 1.04
CA GLY A 352 0.42 4.52 -0.01
C GLY A 352 0.99 5.05 -1.32
N THR A 353 1.97 5.98 -1.26
CA THR A 353 2.64 6.53 -2.44
C THR A 353 3.54 5.49 -3.11
N ALA A 354 4.24 4.67 -2.32
CA ALA A 354 5.02 3.54 -2.81
C ALA A 354 4.17 2.50 -3.55
N LEU A 355 2.89 2.34 -3.17
CA LEU A 355 1.93 1.48 -3.84
C LEU A 355 1.45 2.02 -5.19
N PHE A 356 1.65 3.30 -5.52
CA PHE A 356 1.07 3.92 -6.72
C PHE A 356 1.40 3.15 -8.01
N PHE A 357 2.68 2.98 -8.34
CA PHE A 357 3.08 2.24 -9.54
C PHE A 357 2.69 0.76 -9.52
N PRO A 358 2.96 -0.01 -8.45
CA PRO A 358 2.48 -1.39 -8.33
C PRO A 358 0.99 -1.55 -8.59
N VAL A 359 0.18 -0.70 -7.98
CA VAL A 359 -1.28 -0.73 -8.13
C VAL A 359 -1.71 -0.35 -9.54
N CYS A 360 -1.07 0.65 -10.18
CA CYS A 360 -1.34 1.00 -11.58
C CYS A 360 -0.99 -0.16 -12.53
N VAL A 361 0.10 -0.87 -12.29
CA VAL A 361 0.48 -2.04 -13.09
C VAL A 361 -0.56 -3.15 -12.96
N TRP A 362 -0.98 -3.51 -11.74
CA TRP A 362 -2.05 -4.50 -11.52
C TRP A 362 -3.38 -4.07 -12.14
N LEU A 363 -3.76 -2.80 -11.97
CA LEU A 363 -4.95 -2.21 -12.54
C LEU A 363 -4.97 -2.35 -14.07
N LEU A 364 -3.88 -1.94 -14.73
CA LEU A 364 -3.79 -1.92 -16.20
C LEU A 364 -3.71 -3.32 -16.78
N ASP A 365 -3.01 -4.25 -16.14
CA ASP A 365 -3.00 -5.67 -16.55
C ASP A 365 -4.42 -6.28 -16.39
N SER A 366 -5.12 -5.94 -15.31
CA SER A 366 -6.49 -6.42 -15.05
C SER A 366 -7.55 -5.81 -15.96
N ALA A 367 -7.32 -4.62 -16.50
CA ALA A 367 -8.25 -3.93 -17.41
C ALA A 367 -8.22 -4.45 -18.84
N GLN A 368 -7.21 -5.25 -19.22
CA GLN A 368 -7.13 -5.80 -20.57
C GLN A 368 -8.20 -6.90 -20.78
N PRO A 369 -8.91 -6.93 -21.93
CA PRO A 369 -9.85 -8.00 -22.22
C PRO A 369 -9.11 -9.34 -22.32
N ALA A 370 -9.70 -10.40 -21.73
CA ALA A 370 -9.19 -11.75 -21.90
C ALA A 370 -9.06 -12.07 -23.40
N SER A 371 -7.90 -12.58 -23.81
CA SER A 371 -7.43 -12.67 -25.22
C SER A 371 -8.14 -13.70 -26.11
N ASN A 372 -9.44 -13.95 -25.94
CA ASN A 372 -10.18 -14.97 -26.70
C ASN A 372 -10.89 -14.44 -27.95
N THR A 373 -10.67 -13.18 -28.35
CA THR A 373 -11.16 -12.65 -29.63
C THR A 373 -9.98 -12.20 -30.49
N GLU A 374 -9.45 -13.16 -31.27
CA GLU A 374 -8.42 -12.93 -32.29
C GLU A 374 -8.99 -12.09 -33.43
N THR A 375 -8.84 -10.76 -33.32
CA THR A 375 -8.85 -9.89 -34.50
C THR A 375 -7.43 -9.35 -34.68
N SER A 376 -6.75 -9.80 -35.69
CA SER A 376 -5.30 -9.71 -35.97
C SER A 376 -4.65 -8.32 -35.88
N GLY A 377 -5.39 -7.22 -36.02
CA GLY A 377 -4.85 -5.86 -36.00
C GLY A 377 -4.83 -5.20 -34.61
N LYS A 378 -5.77 -5.52 -33.69
CA LYS A 378 -5.83 -5.00 -32.33
C LYS A 378 -4.76 -5.62 -31.39
N ASN A 379 -4.15 -6.72 -31.83
CA ASN A 379 -3.18 -7.48 -31.03
C ASN A 379 -1.80 -6.78 -30.90
N LYS A 380 -1.39 -5.98 -31.92
CA LYS A 380 -0.08 -5.30 -31.91
C LYS A 380 -0.01 -4.17 -30.86
N ALA A 381 -1.03 -3.31 -30.78
CA ALA A 381 -1.06 -2.19 -29.85
C ALA A 381 -1.08 -2.65 -28.38
N GLY A 382 -1.83 -3.71 -28.05
CA GLY A 382 -1.85 -4.30 -26.72
C GLY A 382 -0.51 -4.94 -26.32
N LYS A 383 0.19 -5.58 -27.28
CA LYS A 383 1.54 -6.13 -27.04
C LYS A 383 2.57 -5.04 -26.77
N VAL A 384 2.53 -3.94 -27.53
CA VAL A 384 3.43 -2.79 -27.34
C VAL A 384 3.20 -2.14 -25.97
N GLU A 385 1.94 -1.92 -25.59
CA GLU A 385 1.62 -1.37 -24.27
C GLU A 385 2.09 -2.28 -23.14
N LYS A 386 1.85 -3.59 -23.25
CA LYS A 386 2.32 -4.56 -22.25
C LYS A 386 3.85 -4.56 -22.14
N ALA A 387 4.57 -4.48 -23.26
CA ALA A 387 6.01 -4.37 -23.29
C ALA A 387 6.49 -3.05 -22.65
N ALA A 388 5.83 -1.92 -22.93
CA ALA A 388 6.14 -0.64 -22.32
C ALA A 388 5.91 -0.65 -20.80
N LEU A 389 4.80 -1.24 -20.33
CA LEU A 389 4.53 -1.42 -18.89
C LEU A 389 5.58 -2.32 -18.21
N LEU A 390 6.02 -3.40 -18.87
CA LEU A 390 7.08 -4.27 -18.35
C LEU A 390 8.40 -3.50 -18.21
N LEU A 391 8.77 -2.70 -19.22
CA LEU A 391 9.99 -1.88 -19.19
C LEU A 391 9.91 -0.79 -18.10
N ALA A 392 8.76 -0.11 -17.97
CA ALA A 392 8.54 0.88 -16.94
C ALA A 392 8.64 0.26 -15.54
N ALA A 393 7.97 -0.87 -15.30
CA ALA A 393 8.02 -1.58 -14.02
C ALA A 393 9.45 -2.09 -13.72
N ALA A 394 10.16 -2.62 -14.71
CA ALA A 394 11.55 -3.04 -14.56
C ALA A 394 12.48 -1.85 -14.21
N GLY A 395 12.26 -0.68 -14.83
CA GLY A 395 12.99 0.55 -14.50
C GLY A 395 12.74 1.01 -13.06
N ILE A 396 11.48 1.01 -12.61
CA ILE A 396 11.13 1.33 -11.22
C ILE A 396 11.74 0.32 -10.25
N LEU A 397 11.69 -0.98 -10.57
CA LEU A 397 12.30 -2.02 -9.75
C LEU A 397 13.81 -1.81 -9.61
N TYR A 398 14.50 -1.56 -10.74
CA TYR A 398 15.93 -1.27 -10.73
C TYR A 398 16.25 -0.06 -9.84
N GLY A 399 15.55 1.05 -10.04
CA GLY A 399 15.72 2.26 -9.22
C GLY A 399 15.48 2.00 -7.74
N SER A 400 14.41 1.28 -7.40
CA SER A 400 14.06 0.96 -6.02
C SER A 400 15.10 0.08 -5.32
N VAL A 401 15.60 -0.97 -5.98
CA VAL A 401 16.66 -1.84 -5.45
C VAL A 401 17.93 -1.04 -5.22
N PHE A 402 18.32 -0.19 -6.18
CA PHE A 402 19.52 0.61 -6.08
C PHE A 402 19.43 1.63 -4.94
N MET A 403 18.28 2.31 -4.80
CA MET A 403 18.04 3.25 -3.72
C MET A 403 18.07 2.58 -2.35
N SER A 404 17.43 1.41 -2.21
CA SER A 404 17.49 0.61 -0.98
C SER A 404 18.92 0.18 -0.64
N ALA A 405 19.75 -0.11 -1.64
CA ALA A 405 21.16 -0.43 -1.41
C ALA A 405 21.95 0.79 -0.92
N ILE A 406 21.71 1.98 -1.47
CA ILE A 406 22.33 3.24 -1.01
C ILE A 406 21.94 3.52 0.45
N ASP A 407 20.66 3.40 0.81
CA ASP A 407 20.19 3.63 2.18
C ASP A 407 20.86 2.67 3.17
N GLN A 408 20.97 1.38 2.80
CA GLN A 408 21.66 0.38 3.62
C GLN A 408 23.16 0.68 3.75
N GLN A 409 23.81 1.13 2.68
CA GLN A 409 25.21 1.56 2.73
C GLN A 409 25.39 2.76 3.67
N ALA A 410 24.49 3.76 3.59
CA ALA A 410 24.55 4.92 4.48
C ALA A 410 24.39 4.53 5.95
N MET A 411 23.45 3.62 6.25
CA MET A 411 23.28 3.08 7.62
C MET A 411 24.54 2.34 8.08
N TYR A 412 25.18 1.57 7.21
CA TYR A 412 26.40 0.84 7.53
C TYR A 412 27.58 1.77 7.85
N GLU A 413 27.77 2.83 7.05
CA GLU A 413 28.82 3.82 7.31
C GLU A 413 28.52 4.63 8.59
N GLY A 414 27.27 5.00 8.83
CA GLY A 414 26.86 5.63 10.09
C GLY A 414 27.17 4.76 11.30
N ARG A 415 26.91 3.44 11.23
CA ARG A 415 27.25 2.50 12.30
C ARG A 415 28.76 2.38 12.54
N LYS A 416 29.60 2.46 11.51
CA LYS A 416 31.06 2.48 11.68
C LYS A 416 31.51 3.73 12.43
N ALA A 417 30.98 4.90 12.05
CA ALA A 417 31.32 6.16 12.69
C ALA A 417 30.93 6.22 14.18
N THR A 418 29.83 5.54 14.57
CA THR A 418 29.41 5.50 15.99
C THR A 418 30.20 4.48 16.85
N LYS A 419 30.98 3.59 16.24
CA LYS A 419 31.83 2.62 16.95
C LYS A 419 33.26 3.09 17.16
N GLN A 420 33.66 4.18 16.50
CA GLN A 420 34.93 4.89 16.73
C GLN A 420 34.78 5.95 17.81
#